data_df8baf9fa56f2994884c2f958cb9748b
#
_entry.id   df8baf9fa56f2994884c2f958cb9748b
#
_cell.length_a   1.000
_cell.length_b   1.000
_cell.length_c   1.000
_cell.angle_alpha   90.00
_cell.angle_beta   90.00
_cell.angle_gamma   90.00
#
_symmetry.space_group_name_H-M   'P 1'
#
loop_
_entity.id
_entity.type
_entity.pdbx_description
1 polymer ?
#
loop_
_entity_poly.entity_id
_entity_poly.type
_entity_poly.pdbx_seq_one_letter_code
_entity_poly.pdbx_strand_id
1 'polypeptide(L)'
;MSDIEGNFNSFLKFLIRNEVIDKHLRWIFKNGHLVIVGDCFDRGEQVVECLWLIYSLEEKAQRYGGHVHFILGNHEIMNMNGDWRYVHPTYAQSSKIPFTAIYSGNNELWHWLCTKNIIEKIGDVLFVHGGISEEIFKLNLSVKNINDLARPWYNKAQSEFTEPALKLIFNSDKSPFWYRGYYQQEMTEEQIDAILEFYGVKTIVTGHTMIDRVTPYFNGKVINVDTDHASGNSEGLLVKRDNLYRINRKGKKERIK
;
A
#
# COMPACT_ATOMS: atom_id res chain seq x y z
N MET A 1 -7.03 0.21 -2.44
CA MET A 1 -7.19 0.99 -1.19
C MET A 1 -5.86 1.02 -0.46
N SER A 2 -5.64 1.96 0.47
CA SER A 2 -4.41 2.09 1.26
C SER A 2 -4.74 2.58 2.67
N ASP A 3 -3.71 2.76 3.50
CA ASP A 3 -3.76 3.47 4.79
C ASP A 3 -4.89 2.96 5.72
N ILE A 4 -4.98 1.63 5.84
CA ILE A 4 -5.99 0.96 6.69
C ILE A 4 -5.70 1.23 8.17
N GLU A 5 -4.43 1.35 8.55
CA GLU A 5 -3.96 1.80 9.85
C GLU A 5 -4.66 1.11 11.02
N GLY A 6 -4.71 -0.22 11.03
CA GLY A 6 -5.34 -0.99 12.09
C GLY A 6 -6.86 -0.84 12.22
N ASN A 7 -7.54 -0.22 11.26
CA ASN A 7 -8.99 -0.05 11.25
C ASN A 7 -9.71 -1.29 10.67
N PHE A 8 -9.50 -2.45 11.28
CA PHE A 8 -10.00 -3.75 10.82
C PHE A 8 -11.49 -3.77 10.52
N ASN A 9 -12.33 -3.20 11.39
CA ASN A 9 -13.77 -3.22 11.21
C ASN A 9 -14.22 -2.43 9.97
N SER A 10 -13.56 -1.31 9.67
CA SER A 10 -13.81 -0.51 8.47
C SER A 10 -13.36 -1.26 7.22
N PHE A 11 -12.18 -1.85 7.26
CA PHE A 11 -11.60 -2.67 6.20
C PHE A 11 -12.49 -3.88 5.88
N LEU A 12 -12.87 -4.66 6.89
CA LEU A 12 -13.73 -5.83 6.75
C LEU A 12 -15.08 -5.47 6.12
N LYS A 13 -15.74 -4.42 6.63
CA LYS A 13 -17.02 -3.94 6.09
C LYS A 13 -16.89 -3.50 4.64
N PHE A 14 -15.79 -2.82 4.30
CA PHE A 14 -15.53 -2.38 2.93
C PHE A 14 -15.38 -3.58 1.99
N LEU A 15 -14.59 -4.61 2.35
CA LEU A 15 -14.40 -5.81 1.54
C LEU A 15 -15.71 -6.59 1.32
N ILE A 16 -16.51 -6.74 2.38
CA ILE A 16 -17.81 -7.44 2.28
C ILE A 16 -18.78 -6.66 1.39
N ARG A 17 -18.90 -5.34 1.58
CA ARG A 17 -19.85 -4.50 0.84
C ARG A 17 -19.51 -4.35 -0.65
N ASN A 18 -18.23 -4.50 -0.98
CA ASN A 18 -17.77 -4.45 -2.37
C ASN A 18 -17.55 -5.85 -2.98
N GLU A 19 -18.09 -6.90 -2.33
CA GLU A 19 -18.12 -8.27 -2.86
C GLU A 19 -16.72 -8.85 -3.14
N VAL A 20 -15.72 -8.44 -2.36
CA VAL A 20 -14.40 -9.06 -2.38
C VAL A 20 -14.41 -10.36 -1.59
N ILE A 21 -15.05 -10.33 -0.41
CA ILE A 21 -15.29 -11.49 0.45
C ILE A 21 -16.75 -11.55 0.90
N ASP A 22 -17.20 -12.71 1.33
CA ASP A 22 -18.49 -12.85 1.99
C ASP A 22 -18.39 -12.68 3.53
N LYS A 23 -19.54 -12.75 4.23
CA LYS A 23 -19.61 -12.64 5.70
C LYS A 23 -18.86 -13.75 6.46
N HIS A 24 -18.48 -14.82 5.80
CA HIS A 24 -17.70 -15.95 6.33
C HIS A 24 -16.21 -15.85 5.95
N LEU A 25 -15.75 -14.68 5.49
CA LEU A 25 -14.39 -14.39 5.04
C LEU A 25 -13.93 -15.29 3.87
N ARG A 26 -14.86 -15.78 3.05
CA ARG A 26 -14.53 -16.54 1.84
C ARG A 26 -14.32 -15.57 0.68
N TRP A 27 -13.32 -15.82 -0.12
CA TRP A 27 -13.07 -15.06 -1.35
C TRP A 27 -14.20 -15.27 -2.35
N ILE A 28 -14.82 -14.21 -2.83
CA ILE A 28 -15.89 -14.23 -3.84
C ILE A 28 -15.59 -13.32 -5.03
N PHE A 29 -14.43 -12.67 -5.05
CA PHE A 29 -14.01 -11.74 -6.11
C PHE A 29 -13.47 -12.49 -7.35
N LYS A 30 -13.62 -13.82 -7.40
CA LYS A 30 -13.23 -14.68 -8.52
C LYS A 30 -11.73 -14.49 -8.86
N ASN A 31 -11.41 -14.22 -10.15
CA ASN A 31 -10.07 -13.93 -10.63
C ASN A 31 -9.66 -12.45 -10.46
N GLY A 32 -10.35 -11.71 -9.61
CA GLY A 32 -10.02 -10.31 -9.32
C GLY A 32 -8.75 -10.16 -8.50
N HIS A 33 -8.16 -8.97 -8.53
CA HIS A 33 -6.99 -8.60 -7.76
C HIS A 33 -7.38 -7.59 -6.68
N LEU A 34 -7.09 -7.89 -5.42
CA LEU A 34 -7.17 -6.93 -4.31
C LEU A 34 -5.78 -6.35 -4.10
N VAL A 35 -5.66 -5.03 -4.16
CA VAL A 35 -4.39 -4.33 -3.94
C VAL A 35 -4.51 -3.43 -2.72
N ILE A 36 -3.63 -3.66 -1.73
CA ILE A 36 -3.43 -2.81 -0.56
C ILE A 36 -2.13 -2.02 -0.79
N VAL A 37 -2.25 -0.69 -0.87
CA VAL A 37 -1.14 0.18 -1.26
C VAL A 37 -0.45 0.78 -0.02
N GLY A 38 -0.10 -0.10 0.91
CA GLY A 38 0.65 0.25 2.13
C GLY A 38 -0.21 0.74 3.30
N ASP A 39 0.48 0.93 4.40
CA ASP A 39 0.01 1.49 5.68
C ASP A 39 -1.20 0.76 6.27
N CYS A 40 -1.02 -0.55 6.51
CA CYS A 40 -1.90 -1.32 7.40
C CYS A 40 -1.54 -1.12 8.87
N PHE A 41 -0.31 -0.71 9.14
CA PHE A 41 0.27 -0.56 10.47
C PHE A 41 -0.11 0.76 11.14
N ASP A 42 0.09 0.77 12.45
CA ASP A 42 0.00 1.95 13.33
C ASP A 42 -1.42 2.51 13.54
N ARG A 43 -1.51 3.55 14.34
CA ARG A 43 -2.67 4.36 14.71
C ARG A 43 -3.86 3.60 15.28
N GLY A 44 -4.34 2.57 14.62
CA GLY A 44 -5.49 1.76 15.07
C GLY A 44 -5.10 0.58 15.95
N GLU A 45 -6.11 -0.04 16.57
CA GLU A 45 -5.93 -1.09 17.60
C GLU A 45 -5.88 -2.51 17.01
N GLN A 46 -6.16 -2.69 15.71
CA GLN A 46 -6.40 -4.02 15.12
C GLN A 46 -5.48 -4.28 13.91
N VAL A 47 -4.20 -3.89 14.02
CA VAL A 47 -3.18 -4.12 12.96
C VAL A 47 -3.01 -5.61 12.70
N VAL A 48 -2.90 -6.42 13.76
CA VAL A 48 -2.66 -7.86 13.65
C VAL A 48 -3.81 -8.56 12.94
N GLU A 49 -5.04 -8.17 13.22
CA GLU A 49 -6.24 -8.70 12.56
C GLU A 49 -6.27 -8.33 11.07
N CYS A 50 -5.86 -7.09 10.72
CA CYS A 50 -5.74 -6.68 9.32
C CYS A 50 -4.74 -7.56 8.57
N LEU A 51 -3.54 -7.75 9.14
CA LEU A 51 -2.48 -8.53 8.51
C LEU A 51 -2.87 -10.00 8.33
N TRP A 52 -3.44 -10.64 9.36
CA TRP A 52 -3.90 -12.02 9.25
C TRP A 52 -5.03 -12.20 8.24
N LEU A 53 -5.93 -11.20 8.13
CA LEU A 53 -6.96 -11.24 7.10
C LEU A 53 -6.32 -11.19 5.71
N ILE A 54 -5.43 -10.24 5.44
CA ILE A 54 -4.74 -10.09 4.15
C ILE A 54 -3.96 -11.37 3.82
N TYR A 55 -3.15 -11.88 4.76
CA TYR A 55 -2.39 -13.12 4.64
C TYR A 55 -3.30 -14.31 4.24
N SER A 56 -4.42 -14.50 4.96
CA SER A 56 -5.34 -15.58 4.68
C SER A 56 -6.05 -15.44 3.33
N LEU A 57 -6.24 -14.20 2.87
CA LEU A 57 -6.89 -13.94 1.58
C LEU A 57 -5.96 -14.21 0.40
N GLU A 58 -4.64 -14.13 0.55
CA GLU A 58 -3.70 -14.48 -0.53
C GLU A 58 -3.90 -15.92 -1.01
N GLU A 59 -3.92 -16.89 -0.09
CA GLU A 59 -4.16 -18.29 -0.43
C GLU A 59 -5.57 -18.51 -0.97
N LYS A 60 -6.57 -17.89 -0.33
CA LYS A 60 -7.98 -18.04 -0.75
C LYS A 60 -8.20 -17.50 -2.16
N ALA A 61 -7.62 -16.35 -2.51
CA ALA A 61 -7.74 -15.76 -3.83
C ALA A 61 -7.14 -16.66 -4.92
N GLN A 62 -5.95 -17.19 -4.68
CA GLN A 62 -5.23 -18.06 -5.63
C GLN A 62 -6.05 -19.28 -6.06
N ARG A 63 -6.85 -19.87 -5.16
CA ARG A 63 -7.73 -21.00 -5.47
C ARG A 63 -8.80 -20.68 -6.53
N TYR A 64 -9.08 -19.41 -6.75
CA TYR A 64 -10.04 -18.93 -7.75
C TYR A 64 -9.38 -18.17 -8.91
N GLY A 65 -8.03 -18.25 -9.02
CA GLY A 65 -7.26 -17.51 -10.01
C GLY A 65 -7.18 -16.01 -9.77
N GLY A 66 -7.57 -15.56 -8.56
CA GLY A 66 -7.41 -14.18 -8.10
C GLY A 66 -6.11 -13.98 -7.33
N HIS A 67 -5.81 -12.74 -6.97
CA HIS A 67 -4.60 -12.39 -6.22
C HIS A 67 -4.88 -11.31 -5.17
N VAL A 68 -4.11 -11.33 -4.09
CA VAL A 68 -4.02 -10.24 -3.14
C VAL A 68 -2.59 -9.70 -3.20
N HIS A 69 -2.45 -8.41 -3.39
CA HIS A 69 -1.19 -7.70 -3.43
C HIS A 69 -1.10 -6.78 -2.21
N PHE A 70 -0.10 -6.98 -1.38
CA PHE A 70 0.20 -6.10 -0.27
C PHE A 70 1.53 -5.41 -0.55
N ILE A 71 1.48 -4.11 -0.82
CA ILE A 71 2.63 -3.25 -1.07
C ILE A 71 2.99 -2.60 0.26
N LEU A 72 4.27 -2.55 0.60
CA LEU A 72 4.69 -1.94 1.85
C LEU A 72 4.64 -0.41 1.76
N GLY A 73 4.09 0.23 2.79
CA GLY A 73 4.15 1.66 3.02
C GLY A 73 5.24 2.04 4.03
N ASN A 74 5.28 3.31 4.39
CA ASN A 74 6.28 3.79 5.34
C ASN A 74 6.04 3.25 6.76
N HIS A 75 4.79 3.04 7.17
CA HIS A 75 4.48 2.50 8.49
C HIS A 75 4.89 1.04 8.65
N GLU A 76 4.81 0.21 7.60
CA GLU A 76 5.39 -1.12 7.61
C GLU A 76 6.91 -1.07 7.81
N ILE A 77 7.62 -0.26 7.02
CA ILE A 77 9.08 -0.13 7.09
C ILE A 77 9.52 0.44 8.45
N MET A 78 8.82 1.44 8.98
CA MET A 78 9.09 1.98 10.32
C MET A 78 9.03 0.89 11.38
N ASN A 79 7.96 0.10 11.40
CA ASN A 79 7.79 -0.99 12.35
C ASN A 79 8.86 -2.08 12.16
N MET A 80 9.20 -2.44 10.92
CA MET A 80 10.23 -3.45 10.62
C MET A 80 11.64 -3.03 11.04
N ASN A 81 11.95 -1.74 11.04
CA ASN A 81 13.27 -1.21 11.43
C ASN A 81 13.31 -0.65 12.86
N GLY A 82 12.23 -0.82 13.63
CA GLY A 82 12.19 -0.50 15.07
C GLY A 82 11.74 0.92 15.40
N ASP A 83 11.14 1.64 14.49
CA ASP A 83 10.52 2.94 14.74
C ASP A 83 9.01 2.78 15.03
N TRP A 84 8.65 2.73 16.30
CA TRP A 84 7.27 2.44 16.77
C TRP A 84 6.53 3.68 17.29
N ARG A 85 6.92 4.87 16.90
CA ARG A 85 6.36 6.14 17.41
C ARG A 85 4.86 6.32 17.19
N TYR A 86 4.28 5.63 16.20
CA TYR A 86 2.86 5.69 15.85
C TYR A 86 2.06 4.45 16.25
N VAL A 87 2.69 3.50 16.92
CA VAL A 87 2.02 2.29 17.40
C VAL A 87 0.99 2.66 18.46
N HIS A 88 -0.23 2.11 18.34
CA HIS A 88 -1.30 2.39 19.28
C HIS A 88 -0.93 1.94 20.72
N PRO A 89 -1.20 2.75 21.75
CA PRO A 89 -0.81 2.45 23.14
C PRO A 89 -1.31 1.11 23.67
N THR A 90 -2.43 0.59 23.17
CA THR A 90 -2.96 -0.73 23.54
C THR A 90 -1.95 -1.85 23.32
N TYR A 91 -1.14 -1.77 22.27
CA TYR A 91 -0.09 -2.75 22.00
C TYR A 91 1.07 -2.67 23.00
N ALA A 92 1.38 -1.49 23.51
CA ALA A 92 2.42 -1.31 24.52
C ALA A 92 2.00 -1.80 25.92
N GLN A 93 0.69 -1.80 26.20
CA GLN A 93 0.16 -2.09 27.53
C GLN A 93 -0.33 -3.54 27.71
N SER A 94 -0.69 -4.23 26.63
CA SER A 94 -1.55 -5.42 26.73
C SER A 94 -0.80 -6.74 26.65
N SER A 95 0.52 -6.79 26.39
CA SER A 95 1.08 -8.05 25.91
C SER A 95 2.08 -8.70 26.86
N LYS A 96 1.78 -9.95 27.20
CA LYS A 96 2.79 -10.93 27.62
C LYS A 96 3.86 -11.18 26.52
N ILE A 97 3.59 -10.74 25.30
CA ILE A 97 4.50 -10.77 24.15
C ILE A 97 4.74 -9.32 23.74
N PRO A 98 5.96 -8.80 23.78
CA PRO A 98 6.25 -7.45 23.28
C PRO A 98 5.78 -7.31 21.84
N PHE A 99 5.15 -6.18 21.49
CA PHE A 99 4.74 -5.86 20.12
C PHE A 99 5.91 -6.03 19.13
N THR A 100 7.11 -5.68 19.58
CA THR A 100 8.35 -5.89 18.84
C THR A 100 8.59 -7.34 18.41
N ALA A 101 8.19 -8.32 19.23
CA ALA A 101 8.35 -9.72 18.89
C ALA A 101 7.39 -10.20 17.79
N ILE A 102 6.32 -9.46 17.50
CA ILE A 102 5.38 -9.78 16.42
C ILE A 102 6.02 -9.50 15.07
N TYR A 103 6.91 -8.49 15.00
CA TYR A 103 7.53 -8.00 13.77
C TYR A 103 9.05 -8.12 13.77
N SER A 104 9.62 -8.94 14.64
CA SER A 104 11.06 -9.19 14.70
C SER A 104 11.39 -10.64 14.43
N GLY A 105 12.02 -10.87 13.32
CA GLY A 105 12.99 -11.90 13.01
C GLY A 105 12.53 -13.36 12.94
N ASN A 106 11.47 -13.84 13.59
CA ASN A 106 11.27 -15.29 13.64
C ASN A 106 9.80 -15.74 13.78
N ASN A 107 8.89 -15.04 13.14
CA ASN A 107 7.48 -15.43 13.08
C ASN A 107 6.94 -15.33 11.65
N GLU A 108 5.76 -15.91 11.43
CA GLU A 108 5.14 -16.06 10.12
C GLU A 108 4.85 -14.70 9.46
N LEU A 109 4.28 -13.74 10.18
CA LEU A 109 3.98 -12.42 9.64
C LEU A 109 5.24 -11.67 9.22
N TRP A 110 6.34 -11.79 10.00
CA TRP A 110 7.62 -11.21 9.63
C TRP A 110 8.15 -11.78 8.32
N HIS A 111 8.21 -13.11 8.21
CA HIS A 111 8.68 -13.76 6.99
C HIS A 111 7.82 -13.37 5.79
N TRP A 112 6.50 -13.32 5.99
CA TRP A 112 5.56 -12.89 4.97
C TRP A 112 5.77 -11.43 4.54
N LEU A 113 5.94 -10.50 5.48
CA LEU A 113 6.22 -9.09 5.18
C LEU A 113 7.53 -8.93 4.39
N CYS A 114 8.58 -9.68 4.74
CA CYS A 114 9.86 -9.66 4.03
C CYS A 114 9.75 -10.12 2.56
N THR A 115 8.67 -10.81 2.17
CA THR A 115 8.44 -11.19 0.77
C THR A 115 7.75 -10.09 -0.05
N LYS A 116 7.21 -9.05 0.60
CA LYS A 116 6.39 -8.04 -0.08
C LYS A 116 7.24 -7.06 -0.90
N ASN A 117 6.58 -6.44 -1.84
CA ASN A 117 7.15 -5.44 -2.72
C ASN A 117 6.83 -4.02 -2.20
N ILE A 118 7.59 -3.04 -2.64
CA ILE A 118 7.33 -1.61 -2.40
C ILE A 118 6.69 -0.92 -3.61
N ILE A 119 6.73 -1.59 -4.75
CA ILE A 119 6.13 -1.14 -6.01
C ILE A 119 5.68 -2.35 -6.81
N GLU A 120 4.49 -2.29 -7.39
CA GLU A 120 3.98 -3.36 -8.27
C GLU A 120 3.32 -2.82 -9.53
N LYS A 121 3.55 -3.52 -10.64
CA LYS A 121 2.84 -3.30 -11.90
C LYS A 121 1.84 -4.43 -12.13
N ILE A 122 0.56 -4.07 -12.26
CA ILE A 122 -0.52 -5.01 -12.54
C ILE A 122 -1.27 -4.51 -13.76
N GLY A 123 -1.12 -5.20 -14.88
CA GLY A 123 -1.63 -4.71 -16.16
C GLY A 123 -1.05 -3.34 -16.51
N ASP A 124 -1.91 -2.37 -16.77
CA ASP A 124 -1.56 -0.99 -17.13
C ASP A 124 -1.48 -0.06 -15.91
N VAL A 125 -1.42 -0.58 -14.69
CA VAL A 125 -1.41 0.21 -13.45
C VAL A 125 -0.16 -0.05 -12.64
N LEU A 126 0.49 1.01 -12.19
CA LEU A 126 1.60 0.98 -11.24
C LEU A 126 1.08 1.35 -9.85
N PHE A 127 1.38 0.53 -8.86
CA PHE A 127 1.01 0.75 -7.47
C PHE A 127 2.25 1.01 -6.64
N VAL A 128 2.25 2.08 -5.88
CA VAL A 128 3.36 2.50 -5.00
C VAL A 128 2.81 3.37 -3.89
N HIS A 129 3.28 3.22 -2.65
CA HIS A 129 2.64 3.87 -1.51
C HIS A 129 2.69 5.40 -1.59
N GLY A 130 3.87 6.03 -1.65
CA GLY A 130 4.00 7.49 -1.77
C GLY A 130 3.98 7.97 -3.22
N GLY A 131 4.83 7.40 -4.06
CA GLY A 131 4.93 7.78 -5.47
C GLY A 131 6.30 7.50 -6.08
N ILE A 132 6.45 7.90 -7.32
CA ILE A 132 7.73 7.89 -8.05
C ILE A 132 8.15 9.35 -8.25
N SER A 133 9.15 9.79 -7.50
CA SER A 133 9.76 11.10 -7.68
C SER A 133 10.67 11.13 -8.91
N GLU A 134 11.06 12.31 -9.33
CA GLU A 134 12.04 12.48 -10.41
C GLU A 134 13.40 11.83 -10.06
N GLU A 135 13.79 11.87 -8.77
CA GLU A 135 15.01 11.26 -8.26
C GLU A 135 14.96 9.72 -8.36
N ILE A 136 13.85 9.10 -7.98
CA ILE A 136 13.62 7.65 -8.14
C ILE A 136 13.60 7.28 -9.62
N PHE A 137 12.92 8.06 -10.45
CA PHE A 137 12.88 7.85 -11.89
C PHE A 137 14.28 7.90 -12.52
N LYS A 138 15.13 8.84 -12.10
CA LYS A 138 16.52 8.98 -12.56
C LYS A 138 17.43 7.80 -12.21
N LEU A 139 17.06 6.95 -11.23
CA LEU A 139 17.78 5.70 -10.99
C LEU A 139 17.69 4.74 -12.17
N ASN A 140 16.75 4.93 -13.07
CA ASN A 140 16.55 4.11 -14.29
C ASN A 140 16.42 2.62 -13.97
N LEU A 141 15.71 2.28 -12.88
CA LEU A 141 15.54 0.91 -12.40
C LEU A 141 14.14 0.39 -12.75
N SER A 142 14.06 -0.85 -13.21
CA SER A 142 12.80 -1.55 -13.40
C SER A 142 12.10 -1.78 -12.06
N VAL A 143 10.77 -2.03 -12.09
CA VAL A 143 9.98 -2.43 -10.90
C VAL A 143 10.66 -3.58 -10.15
N LYS A 144 11.11 -4.61 -10.88
CA LYS A 144 11.82 -5.74 -10.28
C LYS A 144 13.10 -5.31 -9.57
N ASN A 145 13.93 -4.49 -10.21
CA ASN A 145 15.22 -4.09 -9.66
C ASN A 145 15.07 -3.19 -8.43
N ILE A 146 14.06 -2.32 -8.38
CA ILE A 146 13.75 -1.52 -7.18
C ILE A 146 13.38 -2.45 -6.01
N ASN A 147 12.51 -3.42 -6.23
CA ASN A 147 12.10 -4.37 -5.19
C ASN A 147 13.26 -5.25 -4.71
N ASP A 148 14.08 -5.77 -5.63
CA ASP A 148 15.22 -6.62 -5.29
C ASP A 148 16.30 -5.83 -4.53
N LEU A 149 16.50 -4.56 -4.87
CA LEU A 149 17.40 -3.67 -4.15
C LEU A 149 16.88 -3.37 -2.73
N ALA A 150 15.59 -3.13 -2.58
CA ALA A 150 15.01 -2.71 -1.30
C ALA A 150 14.82 -3.87 -0.31
N ARG A 151 14.41 -5.05 -0.76
CA ARG A 151 13.95 -6.15 0.10
C ARG A 151 14.95 -6.60 1.17
N PRO A 152 16.25 -6.71 0.91
CA PRO A 152 17.22 -7.09 1.95
C PRO A 152 17.37 -6.06 3.08
N TRP A 153 16.80 -4.87 2.91
CA TRP A 153 17.03 -3.71 3.78
C TRP A 153 15.81 -3.29 4.62
N TYR A 154 14.67 -3.99 4.51
CA TYR A 154 13.45 -3.61 5.23
C TYR A 154 13.60 -3.53 6.75
N ASN A 155 14.47 -4.34 7.33
CA ASN A 155 14.71 -4.42 8.77
C ASN A 155 16.03 -3.77 9.22
N LYS A 156 16.64 -2.98 8.37
CA LYS A 156 17.92 -2.36 8.68
C LYS A 156 17.73 -0.95 9.24
N ALA A 157 18.57 -0.60 10.21
CA ALA A 157 18.55 0.76 10.74
C ALA A 157 18.97 1.78 9.66
N GLN A 158 18.41 2.98 9.74
CA GLN A 158 18.68 4.06 8.77
C GLN A 158 20.18 4.39 8.64
N SER A 159 20.95 4.21 9.72
CA SER A 159 22.41 4.40 9.73
C SER A 159 23.19 3.42 8.86
N GLU A 160 22.58 2.28 8.51
CA GLU A 160 23.19 1.24 7.69
C GLU A 160 23.12 1.54 6.18
N PHE A 161 22.26 2.47 5.76
CA PHE A 161 22.09 2.81 4.34
C PHE A 161 23.27 3.69 3.87
N THR A 162 24.31 3.10 3.33
CA THR A 162 25.49 3.80 2.80
C THR A 162 25.35 4.15 1.32
N GLU A 163 24.74 3.26 0.53
CA GLU A 163 24.53 3.43 -0.89
C GLU A 163 23.53 4.57 -1.20
N PRO A 164 23.84 5.48 -2.16
CA PRO A 164 22.95 6.60 -2.50
C PRO A 164 21.53 6.16 -2.88
N ALA A 165 21.39 5.07 -3.62
CA ALA A 165 20.08 4.55 -4.03
C ALA A 165 19.27 4.05 -2.82
N LEU A 166 19.91 3.40 -1.82
CA LEU A 166 19.24 2.96 -0.59
C LEU A 166 18.81 4.15 0.26
N LYS A 167 19.66 5.17 0.39
CA LYS A 167 19.30 6.42 1.07
C LYS A 167 18.10 7.08 0.43
N LEU A 168 18.06 7.12 -0.89
CA LEU A 168 16.93 7.68 -1.64
C LEU A 168 15.66 6.87 -1.41
N ILE A 169 15.75 5.53 -1.43
CA ILE A 169 14.59 4.64 -1.24
C ILE A 169 14.04 4.71 0.20
N PHE A 170 14.90 4.81 1.24
CA PHE A 170 14.45 4.65 2.62
C PHE A 170 14.46 5.94 3.46
N ASN A 171 15.37 6.89 3.19
CA ASN A 171 15.65 8.03 4.05
C ASN A 171 15.36 9.39 3.40
N SER A 172 14.55 9.44 2.39
CA SER A 172 14.26 10.66 1.64
C SER A 172 12.76 10.95 1.58
N ASP A 173 12.38 12.22 1.61
CA ASP A 173 11.04 12.69 1.27
C ASP A 173 10.68 12.44 -0.22
N LYS A 174 11.70 12.12 -1.04
CA LYS A 174 11.54 11.72 -2.45
C LYS A 174 11.42 10.21 -2.63
N SER A 175 11.40 9.44 -1.54
CA SER A 175 11.33 7.98 -1.59
C SER A 175 9.96 7.46 -2.04
N PRO A 176 9.87 6.21 -2.53
CA PRO A 176 8.59 5.58 -2.88
C PRO A 176 7.62 5.48 -1.69
N PHE A 177 8.12 5.59 -0.47
CA PHE A 177 7.31 5.54 0.75
C PHE A 177 6.76 6.90 1.20
N TRP A 178 7.50 7.99 0.96
CA TRP A 178 7.22 9.30 1.55
C TRP A 178 6.83 10.38 0.55
N TYR A 179 6.96 10.13 -0.75
CA TYR A 179 6.78 11.15 -1.77
C TYR A 179 5.35 11.69 -1.83
N ARG A 180 5.21 13.02 -1.80
CA ARG A 180 3.94 13.75 -1.88
C ARG A 180 3.88 14.76 -3.04
N GLY A 181 4.91 14.79 -3.87
CA GLY A 181 5.08 15.82 -4.90
C GLY A 181 3.97 15.87 -5.96
N TYR A 182 3.26 14.77 -6.19
CA TYR A 182 2.07 14.77 -7.04
C TYR A 182 0.97 15.73 -6.54
N TYR A 183 0.90 15.94 -5.23
CA TYR A 183 -0.14 16.75 -4.55
C TYR A 183 0.37 18.12 -4.15
N GLN A 184 1.68 18.36 -4.23
CA GLN A 184 2.37 19.59 -3.85
C GLN A 184 2.84 20.39 -5.08
N GLN A 185 2.39 20.03 -6.28
CA GLN A 185 2.76 20.67 -7.55
C GLN A 185 4.26 20.61 -7.88
N GLU A 186 4.94 19.55 -7.43
CA GLU A 186 6.37 19.33 -7.70
C GLU A 186 6.63 18.61 -9.03
N MET A 187 5.59 18.08 -9.68
CA MET A 187 5.69 17.35 -10.94
C MET A 187 4.86 18.02 -12.01
N THR A 188 5.39 18.07 -13.22
CA THR A 188 4.64 18.47 -14.42
C THR A 188 3.93 17.26 -15.05
N GLU A 189 2.98 17.52 -15.94
CA GLU A 189 2.28 16.44 -16.65
C GLU A 189 3.23 15.67 -17.57
N GLU A 190 4.20 16.34 -18.17
CA GLU A 190 5.23 15.73 -19.03
C GLU A 190 6.15 14.78 -18.24
N GLN A 191 6.51 15.15 -17.01
CA GLN A 191 7.29 14.27 -16.14
C GLN A 191 6.49 13.01 -15.74
N ILE A 192 5.19 13.16 -15.46
CA ILE A 192 4.30 12.02 -15.23
C ILE A 192 4.23 11.12 -16.48
N ASP A 193 4.08 11.71 -17.67
CA ASP A 193 4.05 10.95 -18.92
C ASP A 193 5.32 10.15 -19.15
N ALA A 194 6.49 10.73 -18.91
CA ALA A 194 7.77 10.03 -19.01
C ALA A 194 7.87 8.83 -18.04
N ILE A 195 7.38 8.97 -16.80
CA ILE A 195 7.33 7.87 -15.82
C ILE A 195 6.38 6.76 -16.31
N LEU A 196 5.18 7.12 -16.78
CA LEU A 196 4.20 6.17 -17.29
C LEU A 196 4.74 5.38 -18.49
N GLU A 197 5.40 6.07 -19.42
CA GLU A 197 6.02 5.45 -20.60
C GLU A 197 7.14 4.49 -20.18
N PHE A 198 8.04 4.90 -19.29
CA PHE A 198 9.15 4.09 -18.81
C PHE A 198 8.70 2.78 -18.17
N TYR A 199 7.66 2.85 -17.32
CA TYR A 199 7.11 1.64 -16.68
C TYR A 199 6.09 0.91 -17.57
N GLY A 200 5.72 1.46 -18.72
CA GLY A 200 4.72 0.91 -19.63
C GLY A 200 3.36 0.75 -18.97
N VAL A 201 2.87 1.82 -18.32
CA VAL A 201 1.59 1.87 -17.61
C VAL A 201 0.78 3.11 -18.00
N LYS A 202 -0.52 3.11 -17.71
CA LYS A 202 -1.43 4.24 -17.98
C LYS A 202 -1.77 5.05 -16.74
N THR A 203 -1.57 4.47 -15.55
CA THR A 203 -2.00 5.08 -14.30
C THR A 203 -1.06 4.66 -13.17
N ILE A 204 -0.74 5.59 -12.27
CA ILE A 204 -0.09 5.35 -10.98
C ILE A 204 -1.14 5.46 -9.89
N VAL A 205 -1.20 4.49 -8.99
CA VAL A 205 -2.08 4.51 -7.81
C VAL A 205 -1.24 4.63 -6.55
N THR A 206 -1.59 5.61 -5.70
CA THR A 206 -0.86 5.88 -4.45
C THR A 206 -1.78 5.95 -3.24
N GLY A 207 -1.18 5.87 -2.05
CA GLY A 207 -1.73 6.19 -0.74
C GLY A 207 -1.04 7.39 -0.10
N HIS A 208 -0.70 7.27 1.19
CA HIS A 208 0.21 8.13 1.96
C HIS A 208 -0.24 9.59 2.19
N THR A 209 -1.00 10.16 1.30
CA THR A 209 -1.44 11.56 1.38
C THR A 209 -2.95 11.58 1.54
N MET A 210 -3.41 11.78 2.79
CA MET A 210 -4.83 11.73 3.12
C MET A 210 -5.65 12.72 2.29
N ILE A 211 -6.76 12.23 1.75
CA ILE A 211 -7.73 12.97 0.96
C ILE A 211 -9.17 12.65 1.41
N ASP A 212 -10.11 13.54 1.13
CA ASP A 212 -11.51 13.34 1.52
C ASP A 212 -12.17 12.19 0.75
N ARG A 213 -11.75 11.96 -0.49
CA ARG A 213 -12.28 10.91 -1.36
C ARG A 213 -11.29 10.52 -2.44
N VAL A 214 -11.34 9.27 -2.88
CA VAL A 214 -10.50 8.78 -3.99
C VAL A 214 -10.57 9.71 -5.19
N THR A 215 -9.45 10.31 -5.56
CA THR A 215 -9.40 11.43 -6.51
C THR A 215 -8.39 11.19 -7.63
N PRO A 216 -8.79 11.38 -8.89
CA PRO A 216 -7.87 11.42 -10.02
C PRO A 216 -7.16 12.78 -10.11
N TYR A 217 -5.85 12.73 -10.35
CA TYR A 217 -4.97 13.87 -10.64
C TYR A 217 -4.36 13.70 -12.03
N PHE A 218 -3.81 14.75 -12.63
CA PHE A 218 -3.17 14.72 -13.95
C PHE A 218 -4.03 13.99 -14.99
N ASN A 219 -5.28 14.40 -15.13
CA ASN A 219 -6.25 13.79 -16.05
C ASN A 219 -6.43 12.26 -15.84
N GLY A 220 -6.29 11.79 -14.59
CA GLY A 220 -6.42 10.38 -14.20
C GLY A 220 -5.17 9.55 -14.48
N LYS A 221 -4.01 10.18 -14.67
CA LYS A 221 -2.70 9.51 -14.74
C LYS A 221 -2.18 9.12 -13.36
N VAL A 222 -2.57 9.86 -12.31
CA VAL A 222 -2.31 9.55 -10.91
C VAL A 222 -3.63 9.48 -10.16
N ILE A 223 -3.82 8.46 -9.32
CA ILE A 223 -5.00 8.31 -8.48
C ILE A 223 -4.57 8.06 -7.04
N ASN A 224 -5.05 8.92 -6.15
CA ASN A 224 -4.85 8.76 -4.73
C ASN A 224 -6.03 7.98 -4.13
N VAL A 225 -5.73 6.98 -3.28
CA VAL A 225 -6.72 6.10 -2.63
C VAL A 225 -6.64 6.12 -1.10
N ASP A 226 -5.87 7.05 -0.51
CA ASP A 226 -5.77 7.25 0.93
C ASP A 226 -6.98 8.04 1.46
N THR A 227 -7.89 7.36 2.13
CA THR A 227 -9.07 7.98 2.75
C THR A 227 -9.15 7.61 4.23
N ASP A 228 -9.76 8.47 5.05
CA ASP A 228 -9.86 8.32 6.50
C ASP A 228 -10.75 7.14 6.91
N HIS A 229 -10.16 5.95 7.01
CA HIS A 229 -10.83 4.74 7.45
C HIS A 229 -11.27 4.82 8.93
N ALA A 230 -10.53 5.55 9.76
CA ALA A 230 -10.81 5.71 11.20
C ALA A 230 -12.14 6.44 11.44
N SER A 231 -12.40 7.51 10.68
CA SER A 231 -13.69 8.22 10.70
C SER A 231 -14.79 7.46 9.93
N GLY A 232 -14.46 6.30 9.39
CA GLY A 232 -15.37 5.47 8.59
C GLY A 232 -15.60 6.00 7.17
N ASN A 233 -14.73 6.85 6.66
CA ASN A 233 -14.72 7.27 5.26
C ASN A 233 -13.87 6.32 4.43
N SER A 234 -14.34 5.07 4.27
CA SER A 234 -13.60 4.06 3.50
C SER A 234 -14.02 4.10 2.03
N GLU A 235 -13.05 4.44 1.18
CA GLU A 235 -13.17 4.36 -0.26
C GLU A 235 -12.04 3.51 -0.87
N GLY A 236 -12.18 3.17 -2.14
CA GLY A 236 -11.17 2.46 -2.92
C GLY A 236 -11.37 2.70 -4.41
N LEU A 237 -10.37 2.31 -5.17
CA LEU A 237 -10.41 2.30 -6.64
C LEU A 237 -10.78 0.91 -7.14
N LEU A 238 -11.78 0.80 -7.98
CA LEU A 238 -12.07 -0.39 -8.77
C LEU A 238 -11.66 -0.14 -10.21
N VAL A 239 -10.70 -0.90 -10.68
CA VAL A 239 -10.29 -0.95 -12.09
C VAL A 239 -11.05 -2.08 -12.77
N LYS A 240 -11.84 -1.77 -13.79
CA LYS A 240 -12.57 -2.77 -14.56
C LYS A 240 -12.40 -2.51 -16.06
N ARG A 241 -11.56 -3.31 -16.71
CA ARG A 241 -11.09 -3.05 -18.07
C ARG A 241 -10.45 -1.65 -18.11
N ASP A 242 -10.84 -0.78 -19.04
CA ASP A 242 -10.32 0.60 -19.17
C ASP A 242 -11.09 1.63 -18.33
N ASN A 243 -12.00 1.20 -17.45
CA ASN A 243 -12.80 2.11 -16.65
C ASN A 243 -12.35 2.11 -15.19
N LEU A 244 -12.28 3.30 -14.61
CA LEU A 244 -11.92 3.54 -13.23
C LEU A 244 -13.15 3.99 -12.44
N TYR A 245 -13.41 3.33 -11.32
CA TYR A 245 -14.55 3.63 -10.45
C TYR A 245 -14.06 3.89 -9.04
N ARG A 246 -14.54 4.95 -8.43
CA ARG A 246 -14.55 5.10 -6.99
C ARG A 246 -15.60 4.18 -6.41
N ILE A 247 -15.23 3.41 -5.40
CA ILE A 247 -16.14 2.56 -4.64
C ILE A 247 -16.06 2.93 -3.16
N ASN A 248 -17.16 2.83 -2.42
CA ASN A 248 -17.20 3.23 -1.02
C ASN A 248 -17.70 2.12 -0.09
N ARG A 249 -17.67 2.37 1.21
CA ARG A 249 -18.11 1.44 2.27
C ARG A 249 -19.57 0.99 2.18
N LYS A 250 -20.39 1.63 1.33
CA LYS A 250 -21.80 1.24 1.10
C LYS A 250 -21.95 0.38 -0.16
N GLY A 251 -20.87 0.09 -0.88
CA GLY A 251 -20.89 -0.62 -2.16
C GLY A 251 -21.29 0.26 -3.35
N LYS A 252 -21.41 1.59 -3.14
CA LYS A 252 -21.73 2.50 -4.26
C LYS A 252 -20.50 2.63 -5.16
N LYS A 253 -20.74 2.56 -6.48
CA LYS A 253 -19.73 2.71 -7.54
C LYS A 253 -20.01 4.00 -8.32
N GLU A 254 -18.99 4.83 -8.49
CA GLU A 254 -19.03 6.07 -9.27
C GLU A 254 -17.89 6.04 -10.28
N ARG A 255 -18.19 6.17 -11.57
CA ARG A 255 -17.14 6.22 -12.60
C ARG A 255 -16.38 7.54 -12.49
N ILE A 256 -15.05 7.47 -12.48
CA ILE A 256 -14.16 8.63 -12.37
C ILE A 256 -13.24 8.80 -13.61
N LYS A 257 -13.17 7.78 -14.45
CA LYS A 257 -12.51 7.81 -15.77
C LYS A 257 -13.05 6.71 -16.70
#